data_f39be24d30aadfe8eadc47dd4c558ea4
#
_entry.id   f39be24d30aadfe8eadc47dd4c558ea4
#
_cell.length_a   1.000
_cell.length_b   1.000
_cell.length_c   1.000
_cell.angle_alpha   90.00
_cell.angle_beta   90.00
_cell.angle_gamma   90.00
#
_symmetry.space_group_name_H-M   'P 1'
#
loop_
_entity.id
_entity.type
_entity.pdbx_description
1 polymer ?
#
loop_
_entity_poly.entity_id
_entity_poly.type
_entity_poly.pdbx_seq_one_letter_code
_entity_poly.pdbx_strand_id
1 'polypeptide(L)'
;MQLAERILRELTTAPLLTRQLAARLDARTPGVMAACRCLRHKGLIHTEDGMHGLTRTGKTLLETGGFIPCQRAGRNATSAGRTLRQRAWSVMRMADHFTVDSLMQTICDGDEGNAGDNLRNYCRALFRANILGRTARTRAYFLRSEANTGPLAPAYNRAEKCVTDRNTGKTYPLEAAHA
;
A
#
# COMPACT_ATOMS: atom_id res chain seq x y z
N MET A 1 -16.71 9.60 16.89
CA MET A 1 -15.97 8.46 17.49
C MET A 1 -15.54 7.52 16.38
N GLN A 2 -14.27 7.15 16.29
CA GLN A 2 -13.74 6.31 15.21
C GLN A 2 -14.15 4.83 15.40
N LEU A 3 -14.32 4.08 14.30
CA LEU A 3 -14.71 2.65 14.34
C LEU A 3 -13.76 1.81 15.23
N ALA A 4 -12.46 2.09 15.18
CA ALA A 4 -11.48 1.39 16.00
C ALA A 4 -11.69 1.57 17.51
N GLU A 5 -12.03 2.77 17.93
CA GLU A 5 -12.34 3.07 19.33
C GLU A 5 -13.63 2.37 19.78
N ARG A 6 -14.65 2.35 18.93
CA ARG A 6 -15.90 1.62 19.18
C ARG A 6 -15.63 0.11 19.33
N ILE A 7 -14.77 -0.47 18.47
CA ILE A 7 -14.36 -1.88 18.57
C ILE A 7 -13.68 -2.15 19.91
N LEU A 8 -12.71 -1.33 20.33
CA LEU A 8 -12.03 -1.55 21.62
C LEU A 8 -13.00 -1.49 22.80
N ARG A 9 -13.95 -0.58 22.78
CA ARG A 9 -14.99 -0.48 23.83
C ARG A 9 -15.90 -1.71 23.88
N GLU A 10 -16.32 -2.24 22.73
CA GLU A 10 -17.12 -3.48 22.69
C GLU A 10 -16.33 -4.68 23.26
N LEU A 11 -15.03 -4.73 23.00
CA LEU A 11 -14.16 -5.80 23.47
C LEU A 11 -13.80 -5.70 24.96
N THR A 12 -14.20 -4.64 25.68
CA THR A 12 -14.01 -4.57 27.14
C THR A 12 -14.88 -5.56 27.88
N THR A 13 -16.04 -5.88 27.34
CA THR A 13 -17.03 -6.75 27.98
C THR A 13 -16.72 -8.23 27.77
N ALA A 14 -16.37 -8.62 26.55
CA ALA A 14 -16.04 -10.02 26.20
C ALA A 14 -15.33 -10.10 24.85
N PRO A 15 -14.58 -11.18 24.57
CA PRO A 15 -14.06 -11.47 23.23
C PRO A 15 -15.22 -11.71 22.25
N LEU A 16 -15.10 -11.15 21.02
CA LEU A 16 -16.15 -11.19 20.00
C LEU A 16 -15.60 -11.60 18.64
N LEU A 17 -16.41 -12.31 17.86
CA LEU A 17 -16.12 -12.58 16.45
C LEU A 17 -16.29 -11.30 15.61
N THR A 18 -15.59 -11.22 14.47
CA THR A 18 -15.71 -10.08 13.53
C THR A 18 -17.16 -9.79 13.14
N ARG A 19 -17.97 -10.84 12.88
CA ARG A 19 -19.38 -10.69 12.52
C ARG A 19 -20.24 -10.13 13.68
N GLN A 20 -19.93 -10.50 14.91
CA GLN A 20 -20.63 -10.01 16.10
C GLN A 20 -20.31 -8.53 16.33
N LEU A 21 -19.05 -8.14 16.18
CA LEU A 21 -18.62 -6.74 16.20
C LEU A 21 -19.33 -5.93 15.12
N ALA A 22 -19.42 -6.47 13.89
CA ALA A 22 -20.08 -5.79 12.79
C ALA A 22 -21.58 -5.55 13.10
N ALA A 23 -22.27 -6.54 13.64
CA ALA A 23 -23.68 -6.43 14.02
C ALA A 23 -23.89 -5.41 15.15
N ARG A 24 -23.08 -5.48 16.23
CA ARG A 24 -23.21 -4.57 17.38
C ARG A 24 -22.89 -3.12 17.04
N LEU A 25 -21.94 -2.91 16.12
CA LEU A 25 -21.48 -1.58 15.72
C LEU A 25 -22.25 -1.00 14.54
N ASP A 26 -23.23 -1.75 13.99
CA ASP A 26 -23.92 -1.40 12.74
C ASP A 26 -22.91 -0.98 11.64
N ALA A 27 -21.93 -1.84 11.42
CA ALA A 27 -20.83 -1.56 10.51
C ALA A 27 -20.62 -2.70 9.52
N ARG A 28 -20.14 -2.38 8.32
CA ARG A 28 -19.86 -3.39 7.30
C ARG A 28 -18.71 -4.31 7.74
N THR A 29 -18.91 -5.64 7.67
CA THR A 29 -17.93 -6.65 8.07
C THR A 29 -16.51 -6.42 7.49
N PRO A 30 -16.32 -6.05 6.19
CA PRO A 30 -14.97 -5.75 5.68
C PRO A 30 -14.28 -4.58 6.38
N GLY A 31 -15.06 -3.55 6.77
CA GLY A 31 -14.55 -2.40 7.51
C GLY A 31 -14.10 -2.78 8.93
N VAL A 32 -14.90 -3.60 9.62
CA VAL A 32 -14.55 -4.12 10.95
C VAL A 32 -13.32 -5.03 10.89
N MET A 33 -13.25 -5.92 9.89
CA MET A 33 -12.09 -6.80 9.68
C MET A 33 -10.80 -5.99 9.45
N ALA A 34 -10.85 -4.93 8.62
CA ALA A 34 -9.71 -4.05 8.39
C ALA A 34 -9.29 -3.31 9.67
N ALA A 35 -10.26 -2.83 10.46
CA ALA A 35 -10.00 -2.18 11.75
C ALA A 35 -9.39 -3.14 12.76
N CYS A 36 -9.92 -4.36 12.91
CA CYS A 36 -9.35 -5.39 13.78
C CYS A 36 -7.93 -5.77 13.39
N ARG A 37 -7.64 -5.90 12.08
CA ARG A 37 -6.26 -6.14 11.60
C ARG A 37 -5.31 -5.01 12.02
N CYS A 38 -5.74 -3.75 11.89
CA CYS A 38 -4.96 -2.59 12.31
C CYS A 38 -4.72 -2.59 13.83
N LEU A 39 -5.76 -2.85 14.64
CA LEU A 39 -5.66 -2.90 16.09
C LEU A 39 -4.75 -4.04 16.58
N ARG A 40 -4.82 -5.21 15.93
CA ARG A 40 -3.93 -6.35 16.20
C ARG A 40 -2.49 -6.02 15.90
N HIS A 41 -2.23 -5.38 14.75
CA HIS A 41 -0.86 -4.95 14.39
C HIS A 41 -0.26 -3.95 15.38
N LYS A 42 -1.11 -3.16 16.04
CA LYS A 42 -0.71 -2.24 17.12
C LYS A 42 -0.62 -2.90 18.50
N GLY A 43 -0.89 -4.20 18.59
CA GLY A 43 -0.88 -4.93 19.85
C GLY A 43 -2.02 -4.54 20.83
N LEU A 44 -3.08 -3.89 20.35
CA LEU A 44 -4.21 -3.46 21.17
C LEU A 44 -5.28 -4.54 21.34
N ILE A 45 -5.36 -5.48 20.40
CA ILE A 45 -6.20 -6.67 20.48
C ILE A 45 -5.37 -7.90 20.09
N HIS A 46 -5.78 -9.06 20.59
CA HIS A 46 -5.33 -10.38 20.13
C HIS A 46 -6.45 -11.11 19.40
N THR A 47 -6.13 -12.17 18.69
CA THR A 47 -7.13 -13.01 18.00
C THR A 47 -6.78 -14.46 18.26
N GLU A 48 -7.68 -15.18 18.89
CA GLU A 48 -7.59 -16.61 19.16
C GLU A 48 -8.88 -17.27 18.70
N ASP A 49 -8.80 -18.35 17.96
CA ASP A 49 -9.95 -19.10 17.40
C ASP A 49 -10.98 -18.22 16.67
N GLY A 50 -10.51 -17.17 15.99
CA GLY A 50 -11.35 -16.22 15.25
C GLY A 50 -12.01 -15.16 16.12
N MET A 51 -11.89 -15.23 17.44
CA MET A 51 -12.38 -14.23 18.39
C MET A 51 -11.31 -13.17 18.65
N HIS A 52 -11.74 -11.93 18.68
CA HIS A 52 -10.93 -10.79 19.05
C HIS A 52 -11.09 -10.47 20.53
N GLY A 53 -9.98 -10.40 21.26
CA GLY A 53 -9.93 -10.01 22.66
C GLY A 53 -9.07 -8.78 22.88
N LEU A 54 -9.34 -8.02 23.94
CA LEU A 54 -8.58 -6.82 24.30
C LEU A 54 -7.28 -7.22 25.01
N THR A 55 -6.15 -6.65 24.59
CA THR A 55 -4.88 -6.83 25.30
C THR A 55 -4.77 -5.90 26.50
N ARG A 56 -3.78 -6.14 27.37
CA ARG A 56 -3.45 -5.23 28.48
C ARG A 56 -3.17 -3.81 28.00
N THR A 57 -2.40 -3.67 26.92
CA THR A 57 -2.10 -2.38 26.28
C THR A 57 -3.37 -1.69 25.77
N GLY A 58 -4.31 -2.46 25.18
CA GLY A 58 -5.59 -1.95 24.71
C GLY A 58 -6.46 -1.43 25.87
N LYS A 59 -6.48 -2.13 27.01
CA LYS A 59 -7.20 -1.69 28.24
C LYS A 59 -6.63 -0.38 28.77
N THR A 60 -5.32 -0.32 28.98
CA THR A 60 -4.65 0.89 29.46
C THR A 60 -4.91 2.09 28.55
N LEU A 61 -4.90 1.89 27.23
CA LEU A 61 -5.18 2.95 26.27
C LEU A 61 -6.59 3.52 26.41
N LEU A 62 -7.59 2.67 26.65
CA LEU A 62 -8.98 3.10 26.90
C LEU A 62 -9.12 3.86 28.21
N GLU A 63 -8.45 3.41 29.28
CA GLU A 63 -8.46 4.03 30.60
C GLU A 63 -7.82 5.41 30.60
N THR A 64 -6.71 5.57 29.87
CA THR A 64 -5.99 6.84 29.78
C THR A 64 -6.59 7.83 28.78
N GLY A 65 -7.67 7.46 28.08
CA GLY A 65 -8.27 8.30 27.05
C GLY A 65 -7.34 8.56 25.86
N GLY A 66 -6.35 7.69 25.68
CA GLY A 66 -5.33 7.86 24.64
C GLY A 66 -5.94 7.86 23.24
N PHE A 67 -5.46 8.76 22.39
CA PHE A 67 -5.86 8.82 20.99
C PHE A 67 -5.34 7.57 20.26
N ILE A 68 -6.24 6.79 19.68
CA ILE A 68 -5.90 5.73 18.77
C ILE A 68 -5.65 6.39 17.41
N PRO A 69 -4.41 6.59 16.97
CA PRO A 69 -4.17 7.07 15.63
C PRO A 69 -4.58 5.94 14.67
N CYS A 70 -5.88 5.81 14.43
CA CYS A 70 -6.42 5.01 13.34
C CYS A 70 -6.35 5.85 12.07
N GLN A 71 -5.20 6.49 11.88
CA GLN A 71 -4.83 6.83 10.53
C GLN A 71 -4.87 5.50 9.80
N ARG A 72 -5.64 5.42 8.71
CA ARG A 72 -5.15 4.65 7.57
C ARG A 72 -3.68 4.98 7.58
N ALA A 73 -2.85 4.04 8.01
CA ALA A 73 -1.44 4.19 7.82
C ALA A 73 -1.34 4.49 6.35
N GLY A 74 -1.22 5.77 6.05
CA GLY A 74 -0.78 6.18 4.75
C GLY A 74 0.42 5.28 4.62
N ARG A 75 0.48 4.45 3.61
CA ARG A 75 1.51 3.48 3.33
C ARG A 75 2.85 4.18 3.15
N ASN A 76 3.25 4.96 4.13
CA ASN A 76 4.14 6.06 4.00
C ASN A 76 5.21 5.92 5.05
N ALA A 77 6.38 5.90 4.56
CA ALA A 77 7.67 6.22 5.12
C ALA A 77 8.50 5.07 5.70
N THR A 78 7.98 4.05 6.37
CA THR A 78 8.84 2.98 6.93
C THR A 78 8.94 1.73 6.04
N SER A 79 8.05 1.57 5.05
CA SER A 79 8.09 0.47 4.08
C SER A 79 8.53 0.91 2.67
N ALA A 80 9.12 2.10 2.52
CA ALA A 80 9.54 2.60 1.20
C ALA A 80 10.46 1.62 0.45
N GLY A 81 11.32 0.89 1.18
CA GLY A 81 12.16 -0.16 0.59
C GLY A 81 11.46 -1.49 0.31
N ARG A 82 10.24 -1.70 0.81
CA ARG A 82 9.51 -2.98 0.71
C ARG A 82 8.29 -2.97 -0.19
N THR A 83 7.87 -1.82 -0.70
CA THR A 83 6.70 -1.76 -1.60
C THR A 83 7.02 -2.39 -2.95
N LEU A 84 6.02 -3.02 -3.58
CA LEU A 84 6.15 -3.61 -4.91
C LEU A 84 6.76 -2.63 -5.92
N ARG A 85 6.31 -1.38 -5.93
CA ARG A 85 6.83 -0.34 -6.83
C ARG A 85 8.27 0.04 -6.52
N GLN A 86 8.67 0.06 -5.25
CA GLN A 86 10.05 0.33 -4.87
C GLN A 86 10.99 -0.81 -5.29
N ARG A 87 10.56 -2.08 -5.12
CA ARG A 87 11.32 -3.24 -5.62
C ARG A 87 11.44 -3.20 -7.14
N ALA A 88 10.33 -2.92 -7.83
CA ALA A 88 10.35 -2.76 -9.29
C ALA A 88 11.29 -1.64 -9.74
N TRP A 89 11.26 -0.48 -9.10
CA TRP A 89 12.14 0.63 -9.41
C TRP A 89 13.61 0.28 -9.27
N SER A 90 13.97 -0.45 -8.21
CA SER A 90 15.35 -0.92 -8.02
C SER A 90 15.82 -1.82 -9.16
N VAL A 91 14.96 -2.74 -9.65
CA VAL A 91 15.26 -3.59 -10.80
C VAL A 91 15.34 -2.77 -12.09
N MET A 92 14.39 -1.85 -12.33
CA MET A 92 14.37 -0.98 -13.52
C MET A 92 15.64 -0.13 -13.67
N ARG A 93 16.27 0.27 -12.55
CA ARG A 93 17.51 1.05 -12.55
C ARG A 93 18.74 0.24 -12.91
N MET A 94 18.69 -1.08 -12.73
CA MET A 94 19.81 -2.00 -13.00
C MET A 94 19.68 -2.70 -14.36
N ALA A 95 18.47 -2.81 -14.88
CA ALA A 95 18.19 -3.53 -16.12
C ALA A 95 18.24 -2.56 -17.32
N ASP A 96 18.95 -2.95 -18.35
CA ASP A 96 18.96 -2.20 -19.63
C ASP A 96 17.56 -2.18 -20.26
N HIS A 97 16.90 -3.34 -20.26
CA HIS A 97 15.53 -3.52 -20.77
C HIS A 97 14.77 -4.49 -19.88
N PHE A 98 13.45 -4.29 -19.76
CA PHE A 98 12.58 -5.14 -18.96
C PHE A 98 11.16 -5.18 -19.50
N THR A 99 10.44 -6.23 -19.21
CA THR A 99 9.00 -6.36 -19.40
C THR A 99 8.30 -6.40 -18.03
N VAL A 100 6.98 -6.22 -18.01
CA VAL A 100 6.24 -6.38 -16.75
C VAL A 100 6.38 -7.80 -16.21
N ASP A 101 6.39 -8.79 -17.10
CA ASP A 101 6.51 -10.20 -16.72
C ASP A 101 7.89 -10.51 -16.15
N SER A 102 8.98 -9.98 -16.73
CA SER A 102 10.32 -10.14 -16.16
C SER A 102 10.47 -9.44 -14.80
N LEU A 103 9.85 -8.28 -14.61
CA LEU A 103 9.79 -7.63 -13.30
C LEU A 103 9.06 -8.50 -12.28
N MET A 104 7.89 -9.04 -12.66
CA MET A 104 7.13 -9.93 -11.77
C MET A 104 7.95 -11.15 -11.34
N GLN A 105 8.61 -11.82 -12.29
CA GLN A 105 9.48 -12.97 -12.00
C GLN A 105 10.62 -12.64 -11.03
N THR A 106 11.15 -11.41 -11.11
CA THR A 106 12.26 -10.99 -10.27
C THR A 106 11.85 -10.54 -8.87
N ILE A 107 10.65 -9.95 -8.72
CA ILE A 107 10.29 -9.24 -7.48
C ILE A 107 9.08 -9.83 -6.73
N CYS A 108 8.30 -10.72 -7.34
CA CYS A 108 7.11 -11.29 -6.70
C CYS A 108 7.44 -12.64 -6.06
N ASP A 109 7.11 -12.76 -4.77
CA ASP A 109 7.29 -13.99 -3.99
C ASP A 109 6.05 -14.93 -4.06
N GLY A 110 5.13 -14.67 -4.98
CA GLY A 110 3.94 -15.52 -5.25
C GLY A 110 2.69 -15.16 -4.44
N ASP A 111 2.77 -14.35 -3.41
CA ASP A 111 1.66 -14.06 -2.48
C ASP A 111 0.96 -12.69 -2.73
N GLU A 112 1.29 -12.04 -3.83
CA GLU A 112 0.82 -10.67 -4.14
C GLU A 112 -0.32 -10.69 -5.17
N GLY A 113 -1.55 -10.93 -4.72
CA GLY A 113 -2.74 -10.77 -5.57
C GLY A 113 -2.77 -9.39 -6.24
N ASN A 114 -2.93 -9.30 -7.55
CA ASN A 114 -2.93 -8.08 -8.38
C ASN A 114 -1.57 -7.40 -8.60
N ALA A 115 -0.43 -8.05 -8.33
CA ALA A 115 0.89 -7.47 -8.59
C ALA A 115 1.06 -7.10 -10.08
N GLY A 116 0.63 -7.97 -10.99
CA GLY A 116 0.73 -7.76 -12.43
C GLY A 116 0.00 -6.50 -12.90
N ASP A 117 -1.24 -6.30 -12.46
CA ASP A 117 -2.02 -5.12 -12.85
C ASP A 117 -1.47 -3.83 -12.22
N ASN A 118 -0.98 -3.92 -10.98
CA ASN A 118 -0.31 -2.79 -10.34
C ASN A 118 0.93 -2.37 -11.12
N LEU A 119 1.78 -3.33 -11.50
CA LEU A 119 3.01 -3.05 -12.26
C LEU A 119 2.70 -2.59 -13.68
N ARG A 120 1.73 -3.19 -14.39
CA ARG A 120 1.30 -2.72 -15.72
C ARG A 120 0.83 -1.27 -15.68
N ASN A 121 -0.01 -0.92 -14.71
CA ASN A 121 -0.50 0.44 -14.55
C ASN A 121 0.63 1.40 -14.16
N TYR A 122 1.56 0.98 -13.33
CA TYR A 122 2.70 1.77 -12.94
C TYR A 122 3.66 2.01 -14.11
N CYS A 123 4.08 0.98 -14.83
CA CYS A 123 4.93 1.12 -16.03
C CYS A 123 4.28 2.00 -17.10
N ARG A 124 2.96 1.86 -17.31
CA ARG A 124 2.22 2.71 -18.25
C ARG A 124 2.23 4.18 -17.81
N ALA A 125 2.06 4.44 -16.51
CA ALA A 125 2.13 5.81 -15.98
C ALA A 125 3.54 6.41 -16.15
N LEU A 126 4.58 5.66 -15.81
CA LEU A 126 5.98 6.10 -16.00
C LEU A 126 6.32 6.34 -17.49
N PHE A 127 5.82 5.51 -18.39
CA PHE A 127 5.98 5.69 -19.82
C PHE A 127 5.30 6.98 -20.31
N ARG A 128 4.05 7.23 -19.90
CA ARG A 128 3.32 8.46 -20.23
C ARG A 128 3.92 9.73 -19.60
N ALA A 129 4.62 9.59 -18.50
CA ALA A 129 5.40 10.66 -17.86
C ALA A 129 6.79 10.84 -18.47
N ASN A 130 7.09 10.14 -19.56
CA ASN A 130 8.38 10.18 -20.26
C ASN A 130 9.59 9.76 -19.39
N ILE A 131 9.34 9.03 -18.30
CA ILE A 131 10.36 8.44 -17.42
C ILE A 131 10.91 7.15 -18.01
N LEU A 132 10.03 6.32 -18.59
CA LEU A 132 10.40 5.12 -19.33
C LEU A 132 10.31 5.36 -20.83
N GLY A 133 11.21 4.73 -21.57
CA GLY A 133 11.10 4.53 -23.00
C GLY A 133 10.57 3.13 -23.31
N ARG A 134 10.24 2.88 -24.59
CA ARG A 134 9.80 1.57 -25.08
C ARG A 134 10.51 1.25 -26.38
N THR A 135 10.99 0.01 -26.49
CA THR A 135 11.59 -0.48 -27.73
C THR A 135 10.52 -0.82 -28.75
N ALA A 136 10.70 -0.40 -30.00
CA ALA A 136 9.73 -0.63 -31.08
C ALA A 136 9.53 -2.13 -31.37
N ARG A 137 10.61 -2.93 -31.35
CA ARG A 137 10.63 -4.33 -31.76
C ARG A 137 10.09 -5.29 -30.70
N THR A 138 10.53 -5.14 -29.44
CA THR A 138 10.23 -6.10 -28.36
C THR A 138 9.15 -5.61 -27.40
N ARG A 139 8.70 -4.38 -27.56
CA ARG A 139 7.79 -3.71 -26.60
C ARG A 139 8.31 -3.69 -25.15
N ALA A 140 9.58 -3.99 -24.94
CA ALA A 140 10.24 -3.88 -23.65
C ALA A 140 10.40 -2.42 -23.24
N TYR A 141 10.35 -2.16 -21.95
CA TYR A 141 10.62 -0.86 -21.37
C TYR A 141 12.12 -0.71 -21.07
N PHE A 142 12.58 0.52 -21.04
CA PHE A 142 13.89 0.90 -20.51
C PHE A 142 13.78 2.22 -19.74
N LEU A 143 14.60 2.38 -18.73
CA LEU A 143 14.66 3.63 -17.97
C LEU A 143 15.51 4.65 -18.75
N ARG A 144 14.95 5.84 -18.96
CA ARG A 144 15.71 6.93 -19.59
C ARG A 144 16.81 7.42 -18.65
N SER A 145 17.99 7.68 -19.16
CA SER A 145 19.15 8.08 -18.36
C SER A 145 18.89 9.35 -17.52
N GLU A 146 18.23 10.33 -18.12
CA GLU A 146 17.85 11.59 -17.48
C GLU A 146 16.79 11.41 -16.38
N ALA A 147 16.05 10.31 -16.38
CA ALA A 147 15.04 9.98 -15.39
C ALA A 147 15.56 9.10 -14.25
N ASN A 148 16.80 8.64 -14.30
CA ASN A 148 17.44 7.89 -13.22
C ASN A 148 18.02 8.84 -12.15
N THR A 149 17.14 9.52 -11.43
CA THR A 149 17.49 10.60 -10.49
C THR A 149 17.89 10.10 -9.11
N GLY A 150 17.62 8.82 -8.77
CA GLY A 150 17.98 8.29 -7.47
C GLY A 150 17.20 7.03 -7.05
N PRO A 151 17.42 6.55 -5.81
CA PRO A 151 16.94 5.25 -5.37
C PRO A 151 15.43 5.18 -5.08
N LEU A 152 14.77 6.33 -4.83
CA LEU A 152 13.36 6.35 -4.47
C LEU A 152 12.47 6.21 -5.71
N ALA A 153 11.54 5.27 -5.66
CA ALA A 153 10.56 5.06 -6.74
C ALA A 153 9.67 6.29 -6.92
N PRO A 154 9.45 6.74 -8.16
CA PRO A 154 8.49 7.82 -8.44
C PRO A 154 7.09 7.49 -7.92
N ALA A 155 6.41 8.50 -7.40
CA ALA A 155 5.04 8.37 -6.90
C ALA A 155 4.04 8.66 -8.02
N TYR A 156 3.16 7.68 -8.30
CA TYR A 156 2.06 7.87 -9.25
C TYR A 156 0.79 8.29 -8.53
N ASN A 157 0.31 9.50 -8.81
CA ASN A 157 -0.99 9.99 -8.37
C ASN A 157 -2.02 9.82 -9.48
N ARG A 158 -2.94 8.85 -9.28
CA ARG A 158 -3.97 8.54 -10.27
C ARG A 158 -5.02 9.64 -10.39
N ALA A 159 -5.35 10.31 -9.29
CA ALA A 159 -6.37 11.35 -9.27
C ALA A 159 -5.92 12.61 -10.03
N GLU A 160 -4.68 13.01 -9.80
CA GLU A 160 -4.07 14.17 -10.45
C GLU A 160 -3.45 13.85 -11.82
N LYS A 161 -3.45 12.57 -12.22
CA LYS A 161 -2.84 12.08 -13.47
C LYS A 161 -1.41 12.57 -13.64
N CYS A 162 -0.61 12.46 -12.60
CA CYS A 162 0.80 12.87 -12.61
C CYS A 162 1.70 11.83 -11.93
N VAL A 163 2.99 11.93 -12.22
CA VAL A 163 4.07 11.17 -11.57
C VAL A 163 5.01 12.17 -10.92
N THR A 164 5.27 12.01 -9.63
CA THR A 164 6.24 12.85 -8.91
C THR A 164 7.52 12.05 -8.64
N ASP A 165 8.63 12.57 -9.08
CA ASP A 165 9.95 12.06 -8.71
C ASP A 165 10.23 12.39 -7.25
N ARG A 166 10.40 11.36 -6.43
CA ARG A 166 10.60 11.51 -4.98
C ARG A 166 12.04 11.89 -4.61
N ASN A 167 12.97 11.80 -5.55
CA ASN A 167 14.36 12.17 -5.33
C ASN A 167 14.58 13.67 -5.55
N THR A 168 13.90 14.25 -6.57
CA THR A 168 14.03 15.65 -6.96
C THR A 168 12.83 16.52 -6.61
N GLY A 169 11.69 15.91 -6.29
CA GLY A 169 10.42 16.60 -6.08
C GLY A 169 9.71 17.05 -7.38
N LYS A 170 10.31 16.81 -8.55
CA LYS A 170 9.74 17.21 -9.84
C LYS A 170 8.51 16.39 -10.18
N THR A 171 7.45 17.05 -10.66
CA THR A 171 6.20 16.41 -11.08
C THR A 171 6.06 16.44 -12.60
N TYR A 172 5.71 15.29 -13.16
CA TYR A 172 5.51 15.08 -14.59
C TYR A 172 4.03 14.79 -14.85
N PRO A 173 3.31 15.62 -15.62
CA PRO A 173 1.95 15.31 -16.04
C PRO A 173 1.96 14.08 -16.96
N LEU A 174 0.88 13.30 -16.94
CA LEU A 174 0.72 12.22 -17.90
C LEU A 174 0.24 12.79 -19.22
N GLU A 175 1.07 12.75 -20.22
CA GLU A 175 0.67 13.13 -21.59
C GLU A 175 -0.45 12.22 -22.10
N ALA A 176 -1.37 12.78 -22.89
CA ALA A 176 -2.32 11.96 -23.63
C ALA A 176 -1.53 10.98 -24.50
N ALA A 177 -1.93 9.70 -24.48
CA ALA A 177 -1.27 8.71 -25.33
C ALA A 177 -1.37 9.19 -26.79
N HIS A 178 -0.25 9.55 -27.38
CA HIS A 178 -0.20 9.67 -28.84
C HIS A 178 -0.48 8.27 -29.41
N ALA A 179 -1.59 8.18 -30.11
CA ALA A 179 -2.04 6.98 -30.81
C ALA A 179 -1.06 6.61 -31.93
#